data_4b4622e1858b5f0b196c7a88236d706f
#
_entry.id   4b4622e1858b5f0b196c7a88236d706f
#
_cell.length_a   1.000
_cell.length_b   1.000
_cell.length_c   1.000
_cell.angle_alpha   90.00
_cell.angle_beta   90.00
_cell.angle_gamma   90.00
#
_symmetry.space_group_name_H-M   'P 1'
#
loop_
_entity.id
_entity.type
_entity.pdbx_description
1 polymer ?
#
loop_
_entity_poly.entity_id
_entity_poly.type
_entity_poly.pdbx_seq_one_letter_code
_entity_poly.pdbx_strand_id
1 'polypeptide(L)'
;MTHKPAPSPLLCRRVGSWALLALAPLALAAQEITLHVDVKLVSVFVNVTDRNGAIVGGLTREDFAVAEDGRPQQIAVFERQSELPLNLTLAIDTSGSVRKDMADEADAARRFVHAILRPQDQMSLLQFATEVRELTPFTNKVAQIDRGLAQLHGDWATALYDAIVLGSQRLGRKEGRKVLIVISDGDDTAKSSTYAQALEAALRNEVMIYSLIDVPIEASAGRDLAGEHALITLAEQTGGKSFYVNEGGLDKAFARVSDDLRTQYLLGYYPHNQEHGRAFHRVQVTIPRAAPEAFNIRHKSGYYMDSPAKGN
;
A
#
# COMPACT_ATOMS: atom_id res chain seq x y z
N MET A 1 35.53 -100.57 8.99
CA MET A 1 34.62 -101.68 9.23
C MET A 1 33.22 -101.14 9.19
N THR A 2 32.57 -101.37 8.05
CA THR A 2 31.33 -102.10 7.88
C THR A 2 30.13 -101.54 8.61
N HIS A 3 29.01 -101.20 8.11
CA HIS A 3 28.24 -101.72 7.00
C HIS A 3 27.05 -100.73 6.69
N LYS A 4 26.73 -100.59 5.43
CA LYS A 4 25.41 -100.25 4.90
C LYS A 4 24.42 -101.41 5.17
N PRO A 5 23.10 -101.21 5.14
CA PRO A 5 22.37 -100.92 3.91
C PRO A 5 21.05 -100.09 4.13
N ALA A 6 20.54 -99.64 2.99
CA ALA A 6 19.16 -99.28 2.75
C ALA A 6 18.26 -100.55 2.53
N PRO A 7 16.94 -100.51 2.21
CA PRO A 7 16.12 -99.56 1.44
C PRO A 7 14.66 -99.34 1.90
N SER A 8 13.97 -98.33 1.33
CA SER A 8 12.59 -98.08 0.89
C SER A 8 11.40 -99.06 1.29
N PRO A 9 10.07 -98.76 1.07
CA PRO A 9 9.47 -97.78 0.15
C PRO A 9 8.13 -97.09 0.62
N LEU A 10 7.68 -96.08 -0.15
CA LEU A 10 6.29 -95.73 -0.54
C LEU A 10 5.17 -95.71 0.52
N LEU A 11 4.51 -94.57 0.71
CA LEU A 11 3.07 -94.46 0.42
C LEU A 11 2.63 -92.97 0.24
N CYS A 12 1.95 -92.81 -0.83
CA CYS A 12 1.24 -91.61 -1.32
C CYS A 12 0.11 -91.22 -0.37
N ARG A 13 -0.01 -89.91 -0.04
CA ARG A 13 -1.33 -89.40 0.37
C ARG A 13 -1.42 -87.89 0.02
N ARG A 14 -2.26 -87.63 -0.99
CA ARG A 14 -2.78 -86.27 -1.36
C ARG A 14 -3.59 -85.71 -0.22
N VAL A 15 -3.34 -84.50 0.22
CA VAL A 15 -4.33 -83.65 0.90
C VAL A 15 -4.16 -82.20 0.47
N GLY A 16 -5.24 -81.67 0.06
CA GLY A 16 -5.59 -80.43 -0.60
C GLY A 16 -4.94 -79.15 -0.14
N SER A 17 -4.62 -78.34 -1.15
CA SER A 17 -4.31 -76.93 -1.02
C SER A 17 -5.58 -76.16 -0.66
N TRP A 18 -5.59 -75.60 0.54
CA TRP A 18 -6.52 -74.54 0.90
C TRP A 18 -5.77 -73.22 0.73
N ALA A 19 -6.05 -72.54 -0.39
CA ALA A 19 -5.62 -71.15 -0.61
C ALA A 19 -6.46 -70.21 0.27
N LEU A 20 -5.89 -69.73 1.37
CA LEU A 20 -6.45 -68.65 2.15
C LEU A 20 -6.17 -67.32 1.40
N LEU A 21 -7.20 -66.83 0.70
CA LEU A 21 -7.22 -65.46 0.19
C LEU A 21 -7.32 -64.50 1.40
N ALA A 22 -6.19 -63.89 1.78
CA ALA A 22 -6.19 -62.77 2.72
C ALA A 22 -6.74 -61.53 2.01
N LEU A 23 -8.00 -61.15 2.28
CA LEU A 23 -8.55 -59.84 1.97
C LEU A 23 -7.87 -58.80 2.88
N ALA A 24 -6.90 -58.06 2.36
CA ALA A 24 -6.38 -56.86 3.00
C ALA A 24 -7.40 -55.74 2.82
N PRO A 25 -7.91 -55.07 3.88
CA PRO A 25 -8.72 -53.87 3.69
C PRO A 25 -7.81 -52.74 3.18
N LEU A 26 -8.12 -52.26 1.98
CA LEU A 26 -7.54 -51.05 1.44
C LEU A 26 -8.08 -49.87 2.26
N ALA A 27 -7.34 -49.41 3.27
CA ALA A 27 -7.64 -48.22 3.99
C ALA A 27 -7.39 -47.05 3.02
N LEU A 28 -8.48 -46.51 2.41
CA LEU A 28 -8.47 -45.24 1.71
C LEU A 28 -8.16 -44.16 2.75
N ALA A 29 -6.91 -43.72 2.84
CA ALA A 29 -6.55 -42.52 3.58
C ALA A 29 -7.19 -41.34 2.84
N ALA A 30 -8.33 -40.85 3.34
CA ALA A 30 -8.86 -39.57 2.95
C ALA A 30 -7.84 -38.53 3.36
N GLN A 31 -7.06 -38.02 2.41
CA GLN A 31 -6.29 -36.78 2.61
C GLN A 31 -7.30 -35.65 2.77
N GLU A 32 -7.48 -35.18 4.00
CA GLU A 32 -8.12 -33.91 4.25
C GLU A 32 -7.27 -32.83 3.57
N ILE A 33 -7.76 -32.32 2.45
CA ILE A 33 -7.20 -31.13 1.82
C ILE A 33 -7.56 -29.97 2.75
N THR A 34 -6.66 -29.64 3.67
CA THR A 34 -6.76 -28.42 4.47
C THR A 34 -6.48 -27.26 3.52
N LEU A 35 -7.54 -26.65 3.02
CA LEU A 35 -7.41 -25.37 2.30
C LEU A 35 -6.96 -24.32 3.32
N HIS A 36 -5.68 -24.00 3.34
CA HIS A 36 -5.20 -22.80 4.01
C HIS A 36 -5.62 -21.59 3.18
N VAL A 37 -6.76 -21.01 3.53
CA VAL A 37 -7.15 -19.69 3.03
C VAL A 37 -6.35 -18.69 3.86
N ASP A 38 -5.30 -18.15 3.25
CA ASP A 38 -4.49 -17.10 3.86
C ASP A 38 -5.31 -15.78 3.77
N VAL A 39 -6.09 -15.51 4.81
CA VAL A 39 -6.93 -14.29 4.85
C VAL A 39 -6.03 -13.12 5.21
N LYS A 40 -5.65 -12.34 4.21
CA LYS A 40 -4.83 -11.15 4.41
C LYS A 40 -5.60 -10.10 5.22
N LEU A 41 -4.98 -9.57 6.28
CA LEU A 41 -5.50 -8.45 7.04
C LEU A 41 -5.59 -7.20 6.15
N VAL A 42 -6.76 -6.60 6.07
CA VAL A 42 -6.95 -5.30 5.40
C VAL A 42 -6.66 -4.20 6.40
N SER A 43 -5.62 -3.42 6.14
CA SER A 43 -5.22 -2.26 6.95
C SER A 43 -5.82 -0.98 6.38
N VAL A 44 -6.49 -0.21 7.23
CA VAL A 44 -7.11 1.08 6.89
C VAL A 44 -6.55 2.14 7.81
N PHE A 45 -5.74 3.04 7.29
CA PHE A 45 -5.29 4.23 8.01
C PHE A 45 -6.37 5.30 7.93
N VAL A 46 -6.71 5.88 9.09
CA VAL A 46 -7.83 6.82 9.22
C VAL A 46 -7.36 8.08 9.92
N ASN A 47 -7.62 9.22 9.31
CA ASN A 47 -7.51 10.52 9.96
C ASN A 47 -8.90 11.03 10.31
N VAL A 48 -9.05 11.59 11.51
CA VAL A 48 -10.31 12.20 11.98
C VAL A 48 -10.03 13.63 12.38
N THR A 49 -10.79 14.56 11.79
CA THR A 49 -10.76 15.98 12.18
C THR A 49 -12.16 16.45 12.53
N ASP A 50 -12.25 17.47 13.37
CA ASP A 50 -13.50 18.16 13.62
C ASP A 50 -13.89 19.10 12.45
N ARG A 51 -15.00 19.82 12.59
CA ARG A 51 -15.49 20.79 11.59
C ARG A 51 -14.52 21.94 11.31
N ASN A 52 -13.65 22.25 12.26
CA ASN A 52 -12.65 23.31 12.14
C ASN A 52 -11.32 22.79 11.56
N GLY A 53 -11.25 21.49 11.26
CA GLY A 53 -10.05 20.83 10.77
C GLY A 53 -9.05 20.46 11.87
N ALA A 54 -9.41 20.61 13.15
CA ALA A 54 -8.56 20.20 14.27
C ALA A 54 -8.60 18.66 14.39
N ILE A 55 -7.41 18.07 14.66
CA ILE A 55 -7.25 16.63 14.78
C ILE A 55 -8.02 16.12 16.00
N VAL A 56 -8.82 15.09 15.82
CA VAL A 56 -9.55 14.41 16.90
C VAL A 56 -8.74 13.21 17.36
N GLY A 57 -8.05 13.38 18.50
CA GLY A 57 -7.38 12.31 19.23
C GLY A 57 -8.32 11.68 20.26
N GLY A 58 -7.95 10.52 20.79
CA GLY A 58 -8.65 9.91 21.92
C GLY A 58 -9.83 9.01 21.55
N LEU A 59 -10.18 8.83 20.29
CA LEU A 59 -11.17 7.83 19.87
C LEU A 59 -10.68 6.42 20.18
N THR A 60 -11.64 5.53 20.46
CA THR A 60 -11.41 4.11 20.77
C THR A 60 -11.91 3.23 19.63
N ARG A 61 -11.64 1.91 19.69
CA ARG A 61 -12.14 0.96 18.69
C ARG A 61 -13.67 1.02 18.58
N GLU A 62 -14.34 1.19 19.70
CA GLU A 62 -15.81 1.19 19.84
C GLU A 62 -16.48 2.42 19.22
N ASP A 63 -15.70 3.45 18.94
CA ASP A 63 -16.19 4.65 18.25
C ASP A 63 -16.28 4.44 16.74
N PHE A 64 -15.53 3.47 16.16
CA PHE A 64 -15.48 3.23 14.75
C PHE A 64 -16.37 2.07 14.30
N ALA A 65 -16.96 2.21 13.13
CA ALA A 65 -17.55 1.13 12.36
C ALA A 65 -16.92 1.08 10.97
N VAL A 66 -16.58 -0.15 10.53
CA VAL A 66 -16.02 -0.42 9.20
C VAL A 66 -17.01 -1.24 8.41
N ALA A 67 -17.22 -0.90 7.15
CA ALA A 67 -17.96 -1.69 6.19
C ALA A 67 -17.14 -1.92 4.92
N GLU A 68 -17.23 -3.11 4.36
CA GLU A 68 -16.68 -3.48 3.05
C GLU A 68 -17.83 -3.86 2.11
N ASP A 69 -17.88 -3.23 0.95
CA ASP A 69 -18.98 -3.40 -0.02
C ASP A 69 -20.38 -3.30 0.61
N GLY A 70 -20.52 -2.39 1.60
CA GLY A 70 -21.76 -2.18 2.37
C GLY A 70 -22.01 -3.20 3.47
N ARG A 71 -21.15 -4.20 3.68
CA ARG A 71 -21.26 -5.22 4.75
C ARG A 71 -20.40 -4.85 5.95
N PRO A 72 -20.95 -4.82 7.18
CA PRO A 72 -20.16 -4.54 8.38
C PRO A 72 -19.02 -5.53 8.57
N GLN A 73 -17.85 -5.01 8.98
CA GLN A 73 -16.66 -5.80 9.29
C GLN A 73 -16.27 -5.62 10.75
N GLN A 74 -15.74 -6.70 11.34
CA GLN A 74 -15.26 -6.65 12.72
C GLN A 74 -13.82 -6.11 12.74
N ILE A 75 -13.58 -5.03 13.49
CA ILE A 75 -12.24 -4.49 13.69
C ILE A 75 -11.43 -5.45 14.57
N ALA A 76 -10.48 -6.14 13.97
CA ALA A 76 -9.58 -7.08 14.64
C ALA A 76 -8.34 -6.39 15.24
N VAL A 77 -7.82 -5.37 14.54
CA VAL A 77 -6.66 -4.58 14.97
C VAL A 77 -7.07 -3.12 15.10
N PHE A 78 -6.68 -2.49 16.20
CA PHE A 78 -6.87 -1.06 16.43
C PHE A 78 -5.61 -0.49 17.08
N GLU A 79 -5.02 0.50 16.45
CA GLU A 79 -3.87 1.22 16.97
C GLU A 79 -4.09 2.73 16.83
N ARG A 80 -3.61 3.47 17.84
CA ARG A 80 -3.47 4.92 17.76
C ARG A 80 -2.01 5.22 17.45
N GLN A 81 -1.75 6.14 16.52
CA GLN A 81 -0.39 6.54 16.20
C GLN A 81 0.49 5.31 15.88
N SER A 82 0.10 4.58 14.84
CA SER A 82 0.74 3.32 14.48
C SER A 82 2.28 3.40 14.50
N GLU A 83 2.90 2.47 15.23
CA GLU A 83 4.36 2.31 15.32
C GLU A 83 4.96 1.58 14.10
N LEU A 84 4.13 1.21 13.13
CA LEU A 84 4.59 0.57 11.91
C LEU A 84 5.65 1.44 11.20
N PRO A 85 6.70 0.83 10.66
CA PRO A 85 7.70 1.55 9.88
C PRO A 85 7.05 2.34 8.73
N LEU A 86 7.49 3.58 8.55
CA LEU A 86 7.07 4.43 7.45
C LEU A 86 8.02 4.24 6.27
N ASN A 87 7.47 3.81 5.13
CA ASN A 87 8.16 3.82 3.86
C ASN A 87 7.62 4.98 3.04
N LEU A 88 8.46 5.94 2.74
CA LEU A 88 8.09 7.17 2.07
C LEU A 88 8.81 7.29 0.74
N THR A 89 8.10 7.62 -0.32
CA THR A 89 8.69 8.09 -1.57
C THR A 89 8.37 9.57 -1.71
N LEU A 90 9.40 10.39 -1.88
CA LEU A 90 9.25 11.79 -2.24
C LEU A 90 9.46 11.91 -3.75
N ALA A 91 8.44 12.32 -4.48
CA ALA A 91 8.47 12.55 -5.92
C ALA A 91 8.39 14.06 -6.18
N ILE A 92 9.44 14.61 -6.78
CA ILE A 92 9.59 16.04 -7.02
C ILE A 92 9.49 16.28 -8.53
N ASP A 93 8.56 17.14 -8.90
CA ASP A 93 8.44 17.69 -10.24
C ASP A 93 9.60 18.67 -10.50
N THR A 94 10.28 18.48 -11.60
CA THR A 94 11.36 19.39 -12.02
C THR A 94 11.14 19.89 -13.46
N SER A 95 9.87 19.91 -13.89
CA SER A 95 9.47 20.43 -15.18
C SER A 95 9.69 21.95 -15.32
N GLY A 96 9.50 22.45 -16.53
CA GLY A 96 9.82 23.85 -16.84
C GLY A 96 9.04 24.90 -16.05
N SER A 97 7.83 24.58 -15.58
CA SER A 97 6.96 25.46 -14.78
C SER A 97 7.49 25.68 -13.36
N VAL A 98 8.13 24.69 -12.75
CA VAL A 98 8.58 24.69 -11.34
C VAL A 98 10.05 25.11 -11.19
N ARG A 99 10.76 25.29 -12.27
CA ARG A 99 12.21 25.45 -12.34
C ARG A 99 12.82 26.60 -11.52
N LYS A 100 12.04 27.64 -11.21
CA LYS A 100 12.54 28.84 -10.50
C LYS A 100 12.76 28.59 -9.01
N ASP A 101 12.00 27.67 -8.43
CA ASP A 101 11.93 27.45 -6.98
C ASP A 101 12.61 26.16 -6.54
N MET A 102 13.24 25.42 -7.48
CA MET A 102 13.83 24.08 -7.25
C MET A 102 14.89 24.06 -6.12
N ALA A 103 15.65 25.15 -5.92
CA ALA A 103 16.61 25.21 -4.82
C ALA A 103 15.90 25.33 -3.46
N ASP A 104 14.85 26.13 -3.39
CA ASP A 104 14.04 26.32 -2.19
C ASP A 104 13.24 25.04 -1.87
N GLU A 105 12.75 24.36 -2.90
CA GLU A 105 12.10 23.06 -2.77
C GLU A 105 13.06 22.00 -2.22
N ALA A 106 14.26 21.90 -2.77
CA ALA A 106 15.28 20.98 -2.28
C ALA A 106 15.65 21.24 -0.82
N ASP A 107 15.72 22.52 -0.42
CA ASP A 107 16.02 22.91 0.95
C ASP A 107 14.85 22.61 1.90
N ALA A 108 13.60 22.86 1.49
CA ALA A 108 12.43 22.50 2.26
C ALA A 108 12.30 20.96 2.39
N ALA A 109 12.51 20.22 1.30
CA ALA A 109 12.53 18.76 1.30
C ALA A 109 13.62 18.22 2.24
N ARG A 110 14.81 18.81 2.26
CA ARG A 110 15.90 18.44 3.18
C ARG A 110 15.47 18.60 4.64
N ARG A 111 14.91 19.77 5.01
CA ARG A 111 14.40 20.01 6.37
C ARG A 111 13.33 19.00 6.77
N PHE A 112 12.41 18.70 5.86
CA PHE A 112 11.38 17.69 6.09
C PHE A 112 11.95 16.29 6.34
N VAL A 113 12.87 15.83 5.50
CA VAL A 113 13.55 14.53 5.64
C VAL A 113 14.21 14.39 7.01
N HIS A 114 14.95 15.42 7.43
CA HIS A 114 15.63 15.44 8.73
C HIS A 114 14.64 15.42 9.91
N ALA A 115 13.42 15.94 9.74
CA ALA A 115 12.42 16.02 10.79
C ALA A 115 11.54 14.76 10.90
N ILE A 116 11.27 14.08 9.79
CA ILE A 116 10.28 12.99 9.77
C ILE A 116 10.92 11.61 9.91
N LEU A 117 12.11 11.40 9.35
CA LEU A 117 12.70 10.07 9.19
C LEU A 117 13.23 9.53 10.53
N ARG A 118 12.61 8.45 11.02
CA ARG A 118 13.07 7.72 12.21
C ARG A 118 14.00 6.58 11.79
N PRO A 119 14.80 5.97 12.73
CA PRO A 119 15.73 4.88 12.40
C PRO A 119 15.10 3.67 11.69
N GLN A 120 13.82 3.34 12.01
CA GLN A 120 13.07 2.26 11.40
C GLN A 120 12.43 2.62 10.05
N ASP A 121 12.33 3.91 9.73
CA ASP A 121 11.68 4.40 8.53
C ASP A 121 12.65 4.36 7.34
N GLN A 122 12.11 4.32 6.13
CA GLN A 122 12.89 4.39 4.90
C GLN A 122 12.29 5.40 3.94
N MET A 123 13.15 6.08 3.19
CA MET A 123 12.73 7.02 2.16
C MET A 123 13.46 6.75 0.85
N SER A 124 12.74 6.88 -0.27
CA SER A 124 13.30 6.98 -1.61
C SER A 124 13.00 8.35 -2.21
N LEU A 125 13.83 8.81 -3.14
CA LEU A 125 13.67 10.06 -3.85
C LEU A 125 13.52 9.80 -5.35
N LEU A 126 12.41 10.25 -5.90
CA LEU A 126 12.16 10.30 -7.34
C LEU A 126 12.18 11.75 -7.81
N GLN A 127 12.78 11.97 -8.95
CA GLN A 127 12.62 13.17 -9.77
C GLN A 127 11.77 12.80 -10.97
N PHE A 128 10.86 13.65 -11.37
CA PHE A 128 10.14 13.47 -12.62
C PHE A 128 10.02 14.78 -13.41
N ALA A 129 10.16 14.64 -14.70
CA ALA A 129 9.97 15.66 -15.71
C ALA A 129 9.61 14.91 -17.01
N THR A 130 10.41 14.97 -18.08
CA THR A 130 10.20 14.15 -19.30
C THR A 130 10.25 12.66 -18.99
N GLU A 131 11.09 12.25 -18.04
CA GLU A 131 11.25 10.88 -17.55
C GLU A 131 11.22 10.85 -16.02
N VAL A 132 10.90 9.68 -15.46
CA VAL A 132 10.99 9.45 -14.02
C VAL A 132 12.35 8.83 -13.68
N ARG A 133 13.08 9.47 -12.77
CA ARG A 133 14.42 9.02 -12.32
C ARG A 133 14.43 8.78 -10.83
N GLU A 134 14.94 7.63 -10.41
CA GLU A 134 15.23 7.39 -9.00
C GLU A 134 16.59 7.96 -8.65
N LEU A 135 16.61 9.07 -7.91
CA LEU A 135 17.84 9.71 -7.44
C LEU A 135 18.41 9.02 -6.19
N THR A 136 17.52 8.46 -5.35
CA THR A 136 17.92 7.73 -4.16
C THR A 136 16.98 6.54 -3.94
N PRO A 137 17.49 5.30 -3.89
CA PRO A 137 16.70 4.14 -3.51
C PRO A 137 16.33 4.19 -2.03
N PHE A 138 15.41 3.33 -1.58
CA PHE A 138 14.97 3.28 -0.19
C PHE A 138 16.14 3.15 0.78
N THR A 139 16.27 4.13 1.67
CA THR A 139 17.31 4.21 2.69
C THR A 139 16.80 4.93 3.94
N ASN A 140 17.39 4.61 5.10
CA ASN A 140 17.22 5.39 6.33
C ASN A 140 18.37 6.37 6.56
N LYS A 141 19.32 6.46 5.63
CA LYS A 141 20.51 7.33 5.74
C LYS A 141 20.21 8.68 5.13
N VAL A 142 19.89 9.66 5.96
CA VAL A 142 19.57 11.04 5.56
C VAL A 142 20.62 11.62 4.60
N ALA A 143 21.90 11.39 4.86
CA ALA A 143 22.98 11.89 3.99
C ALA A 143 22.96 11.31 2.55
N GLN A 144 22.31 10.17 2.31
CA GLN A 144 22.11 9.66 0.95
C GLN A 144 20.98 10.43 0.25
N ILE A 145 19.93 10.74 0.98
CA ILE A 145 18.80 11.52 0.46
C ILE A 145 19.25 12.95 0.15
N ASP A 146 20.03 13.57 1.05
CA ASP A 146 20.61 14.91 0.81
C ASP A 146 21.46 14.97 -0.46
N ARG A 147 22.25 13.92 -0.73
CA ARG A 147 23.00 13.80 -1.99
C ARG A 147 22.10 13.65 -3.21
N GLY A 148 20.98 12.93 -3.07
CA GLY A 148 19.97 12.82 -4.12
C GLY A 148 19.32 14.17 -4.41
N LEU A 149 18.92 14.91 -3.36
CA LEU A 149 18.33 16.25 -3.50
C LEU A 149 19.28 17.23 -4.21
N ALA A 150 20.60 17.09 -3.99
CA ALA A 150 21.60 17.92 -4.68
C ALA A 150 21.76 17.57 -6.18
N GLN A 151 21.16 16.48 -6.66
CA GLN A 151 21.19 16.04 -8.07
C GLN A 151 19.94 16.45 -8.86
N LEU A 152 18.97 17.12 -8.22
CA LEU A 152 17.79 17.62 -8.91
C LEU A 152 18.19 18.53 -10.07
N HIS A 153 17.57 18.33 -11.23
CA HIS A 153 17.80 19.13 -12.42
C HIS A 153 16.53 19.27 -13.24
N GLY A 154 16.32 20.44 -13.84
CA GLY A 154 15.12 20.73 -14.62
C GLY A 154 15.14 20.13 -16.01
N ASP A 155 13.94 19.79 -16.52
CA ASP A 155 13.66 19.37 -17.89
C ASP A 155 12.31 19.97 -18.34
N TRP A 156 11.79 19.61 -19.52
CA TRP A 156 10.70 20.36 -20.16
C TRP A 156 9.30 19.77 -19.96
N ALA A 157 9.12 18.46 -20.01
CA ALA A 157 7.82 17.80 -19.89
C ALA A 157 7.55 17.32 -18.46
N THR A 158 6.35 16.82 -18.18
CA THR A 158 5.94 16.32 -16.86
C THR A 158 5.33 14.93 -17.01
N ALA A 159 5.96 13.92 -16.40
CA ALA A 159 5.51 12.53 -16.36
C ALA A 159 4.90 12.22 -14.97
N LEU A 160 3.87 12.96 -14.58
CA LEU A 160 3.24 12.88 -13.25
C LEU A 160 2.69 11.48 -12.96
N TYR A 161 1.86 10.97 -13.86
CA TYR A 161 1.22 9.67 -13.62
C TYR A 161 2.22 8.51 -13.67
N ASP A 162 3.27 8.62 -14.48
CA ASP A 162 4.36 7.63 -14.49
C ASP A 162 5.12 7.62 -13.15
N ALA A 163 5.37 8.79 -12.57
CA ALA A 163 6.00 8.91 -11.25
C ALA A 163 5.15 8.27 -10.15
N ILE A 164 3.83 8.47 -10.19
CA ILE A 164 2.90 7.85 -9.24
C ILE A 164 2.86 6.33 -9.42
N VAL A 165 2.81 5.83 -10.65
CA VAL A 165 2.83 4.39 -10.94
C VAL A 165 4.13 3.76 -10.44
N LEU A 166 5.28 4.32 -10.80
CA LEU A 166 6.59 3.80 -10.41
C LEU A 166 6.77 3.84 -8.87
N GLY A 167 6.47 4.98 -8.25
CA GLY A 167 6.56 5.17 -6.80
C GLY A 167 5.68 4.17 -6.05
N SER A 168 4.43 3.98 -6.51
CA SER A 168 3.50 3.03 -5.93
C SER A 168 3.98 1.58 -6.05
N GLN A 169 4.48 1.17 -7.21
CA GLN A 169 5.03 -0.18 -7.43
C GLN A 169 6.26 -0.46 -6.56
N ARG A 170 7.11 0.54 -6.34
CA ARG A 170 8.28 0.40 -5.46
C ARG A 170 7.88 0.32 -3.99
N LEU A 171 6.94 1.16 -3.55
CA LEU A 171 6.37 1.13 -2.21
C LEU A 171 5.63 -0.19 -1.95
N GLY A 172 4.97 -0.77 -2.95
CA GLY A 172 4.27 -2.05 -2.85
C GLY A 172 5.14 -3.22 -2.39
N ARG A 173 6.46 -3.13 -2.61
CA ARG A 173 7.44 -4.14 -2.17
C ARG A 173 7.90 -3.97 -0.72
N LYS A 174 7.36 -2.98 0.00
CA LYS A 174 7.71 -2.67 1.38
C LYS A 174 6.62 -3.12 2.34
N GLU A 175 7.04 -3.50 3.53
CA GLU A 175 6.15 -3.76 4.65
C GLU A 175 5.93 -2.50 5.47
N GLY A 176 4.77 -2.38 6.14
CA GLY A 176 4.41 -1.23 6.95
C GLY A 176 3.63 -0.16 6.20
N ARG A 177 3.76 1.10 6.66
CA ARG A 177 3.04 2.24 6.10
C ARG A 177 3.70 2.72 4.82
N LYS A 178 2.92 2.90 3.75
CA LYS A 178 3.41 3.25 2.42
C LYS A 178 2.84 4.61 2.02
N VAL A 179 3.71 5.57 1.86
CA VAL A 179 3.33 6.96 1.58
C VAL A 179 4.11 7.49 0.37
N LEU A 180 3.41 8.07 -0.57
CA LEU A 180 3.95 8.80 -1.70
C LEU A 180 3.61 10.29 -1.53
N ILE A 181 4.61 11.13 -1.39
CA ILE A 181 4.45 12.59 -1.43
C ILE A 181 4.84 13.06 -2.82
N VAL A 182 3.92 13.75 -3.50
CA VAL A 182 4.12 14.33 -4.82
C VAL A 182 4.12 15.84 -4.71
N ILE A 183 5.15 16.50 -5.21
CA ILE A 183 5.23 17.96 -5.35
C ILE A 183 5.11 18.26 -6.83
N SER A 184 4.04 18.95 -7.26
CA SER A 184 3.78 19.27 -8.67
C SER A 184 2.68 20.34 -8.77
N ASP A 185 2.60 21.03 -9.90
CA ASP A 185 1.47 21.90 -10.29
C ASP A 185 0.28 21.10 -10.86
N GLY A 186 0.45 19.80 -11.13
CA GLY A 186 -0.58 18.86 -11.57
C GLY A 186 -0.60 18.61 -13.07
N ASP A 187 0.20 19.32 -13.86
CA ASP A 187 0.27 19.07 -15.30
C ASP A 187 0.86 17.68 -15.60
N ASP A 188 0.34 17.00 -16.63
CA ASP A 188 0.89 15.74 -17.15
C ASP A 188 1.00 15.82 -18.67
N THR A 189 2.18 16.15 -19.16
CA THR A 189 2.43 16.37 -20.58
C THR A 189 3.06 15.16 -21.27
N ALA A 190 3.67 14.24 -20.53
CA ALA A 190 4.31 13.05 -21.09
C ALA A 190 3.31 12.00 -21.58
N LYS A 191 2.14 11.87 -20.92
CA LYS A 191 0.99 11.04 -21.32
C LYS A 191 1.29 9.56 -21.56
N SER A 192 2.27 8.98 -20.85
CA SER A 192 2.60 7.55 -20.94
C SER A 192 1.64 6.72 -20.10
N SER A 193 1.45 7.11 -18.84
CA SER A 193 0.43 6.52 -17.96
C SER A 193 -0.80 7.44 -17.89
N THR A 194 -1.93 6.87 -17.47
CA THR A 194 -3.18 7.61 -17.26
C THR A 194 -3.47 7.80 -15.78
N TYR A 195 -4.33 8.77 -15.44
CA TYR A 195 -4.88 8.95 -14.10
C TYR A 195 -5.42 7.64 -13.50
N ALA A 196 -6.19 6.87 -14.29
CA ALA A 196 -6.77 5.61 -13.83
C ALA A 196 -5.70 4.57 -13.48
N GLN A 197 -4.62 4.47 -14.27
CA GLN A 197 -3.49 3.59 -13.98
C GLN A 197 -2.72 4.02 -12.74
N ALA A 198 -2.53 5.33 -12.54
CA ALA A 198 -1.88 5.88 -11.35
C ALA A 198 -2.69 5.58 -10.07
N LEU A 199 -4.01 5.82 -10.09
CA LEU A 199 -4.91 5.50 -8.99
C LEU A 199 -4.94 4.00 -8.70
N GLU A 200 -5.09 3.17 -9.72
CA GLU A 200 -5.08 1.71 -9.57
C GLU A 200 -3.76 1.23 -8.98
N ALA A 201 -2.62 1.73 -9.46
CA ALA A 201 -1.31 1.37 -8.93
C ALA A 201 -1.18 1.73 -7.45
N ALA A 202 -1.65 2.91 -7.03
CA ALA A 202 -1.62 3.31 -5.63
C ALA A 202 -2.50 2.41 -4.75
N LEU A 203 -3.74 2.15 -5.16
CA LEU A 203 -4.68 1.34 -4.38
C LEU A 203 -4.29 -0.14 -4.32
N ARG A 204 -3.75 -0.73 -5.40
CA ARG A 204 -3.23 -2.12 -5.40
C ARG A 204 -2.03 -2.29 -4.47
N ASN A 205 -1.19 -1.29 -4.39
CA ASN A 205 0.01 -1.31 -3.55
C ASN A 205 -0.23 -0.74 -2.15
N GLU A 206 -1.47 -0.38 -1.81
CA GLU A 206 -1.87 0.20 -0.52
C GLU A 206 -1.08 1.48 -0.18
N VAL A 207 -0.81 2.30 -1.18
CA VAL A 207 -0.06 3.55 -1.07
C VAL A 207 -1.00 4.71 -0.84
N MET A 208 -0.72 5.48 0.21
CA MET A 208 -1.39 6.74 0.51
C MET A 208 -0.66 7.88 -0.19
N ILE A 209 -1.36 8.69 -0.97
CA ILE A 209 -0.78 9.81 -1.71
C ILE A 209 -1.04 11.11 -0.96
N TYR A 210 0.02 11.90 -0.74
CA TYR A 210 -0.06 13.30 -0.36
C TYR A 210 0.39 14.17 -1.53
N SER A 211 -0.44 15.15 -1.91
CA SER A 211 -0.13 16.06 -3.01
C SER A 211 0.20 17.44 -2.46
N LEU A 212 1.41 17.92 -2.69
CA LEU A 212 1.82 19.29 -2.42
C LEU A 212 1.70 20.06 -3.73
N ILE A 213 0.61 20.82 -3.87
CA ILE A 213 0.24 21.49 -5.11
C ILE A 213 0.96 22.83 -5.17
N ASP A 214 1.94 22.92 -6.05
CA ASP A 214 2.73 24.13 -6.25
C ASP A 214 2.29 24.86 -7.50
N VAL A 215 1.35 25.79 -7.32
CA VAL A 215 0.82 26.63 -8.41
C VAL A 215 1.21 28.08 -8.17
N PRO A 216 1.73 28.79 -9.20
CA PRO A 216 2.08 30.20 -9.09
C PRO A 216 0.86 31.05 -8.71
N ILE A 217 1.02 31.93 -7.73
CA ILE A 217 -0.06 32.82 -7.23
C ILE A 217 -0.57 33.76 -8.33
N GLU A 218 0.29 34.14 -9.30
CA GLU A 218 0.00 35.11 -10.31
C GLU A 218 -0.58 34.56 -11.63
N ALA A 219 -0.66 33.25 -11.78
CA ALA A 219 -1.08 32.63 -13.04
C ALA A 219 -2.56 32.30 -13.08
N SER A 220 -3.42 33.32 -13.23
CA SER A 220 -4.81 33.09 -13.65
C SER A 220 -4.95 32.66 -15.12
N ALA A 221 -3.93 32.88 -15.95
CA ALA A 221 -3.86 32.43 -17.33
C ALA A 221 -2.82 31.32 -17.47
N GLY A 222 -3.28 30.08 -17.68
CA GLY A 222 -2.40 28.89 -17.85
C GLY A 222 -2.41 27.88 -16.70
N ARG A 223 -3.23 28.09 -15.68
CA ARG A 223 -3.40 27.14 -14.56
C ARG A 223 -4.17 25.90 -15.04
N ASP A 224 -3.59 24.73 -14.89
CA ASP A 224 -4.26 23.45 -15.18
C ASP A 224 -5.15 23.00 -14.01
N LEU A 225 -6.42 23.47 -14.04
CA LEU A 225 -7.42 23.07 -13.05
C LEU A 225 -7.73 21.56 -13.10
N ALA A 226 -7.55 20.89 -14.24
CA ALA A 226 -7.79 19.47 -14.37
C ALA A 226 -6.69 18.68 -13.69
N GLY A 227 -5.43 19.06 -13.84
CA GLY A 227 -4.30 18.47 -13.16
C GLY A 227 -4.35 18.67 -11.65
N GLU A 228 -4.67 19.87 -11.16
CA GLU A 228 -4.89 20.11 -9.74
C GLU A 228 -6.01 19.22 -9.17
N HIS A 229 -7.15 19.13 -9.88
CA HIS A 229 -8.26 18.27 -9.46
C HIS A 229 -7.85 16.79 -9.43
N ALA A 230 -7.03 16.33 -10.38
CA ALA A 230 -6.49 14.98 -10.40
C ALA A 230 -5.62 14.72 -9.17
N LEU A 231 -4.72 15.62 -8.80
CA LEU A 231 -3.89 15.49 -7.59
C LEU A 231 -4.73 15.45 -6.32
N ILE A 232 -5.76 16.30 -6.21
CA ILE A 232 -6.69 16.31 -5.07
C ILE A 232 -7.41 14.96 -4.97
N THR A 233 -7.98 14.50 -6.08
CA THR A 233 -8.76 13.26 -6.10
C THR A 233 -7.89 12.01 -5.84
N LEU A 234 -6.66 11.96 -6.36
CA LEU A 234 -5.69 10.90 -6.07
C LEU A 234 -5.39 10.82 -4.57
N ALA A 235 -5.14 11.97 -3.93
CA ALA A 235 -4.92 12.03 -2.50
C ALA A 235 -6.14 11.53 -1.72
N GLU A 236 -7.33 12.04 -2.00
CA GLU A 236 -8.59 11.66 -1.34
C GLU A 236 -8.90 10.17 -1.50
N GLN A 237 -8.81 9.62 -2.71
CA GLN A 237 -9.13 8.21 -2.99
C GLN A 237 -8.18 7.24 -2.29
N THR A 238 -6.94 7.66 -2.02
CA THR A 238 -5.92 6.85 -1.35
C THR A 238 -5.86 7.08 0.16
N GLY A 239 -6.68 8.00 0.70
CA GLY A 239 -6.75 8.33 2.14
C GLY A 239 -5.71 9.36 2.58
N GLY A 240 -4.96 9.92 1.67
CA GLY A 240 -4.06 11.03 1.92
C GLY A 240 -4.74 12.40 1.83
N LYS A 241 -3.99 13.46 1.59
CA LYS A 241 -4.49 14.83 1.54
C LYS A 241 -3.67 15.70 0.61
N SER A 242 -4.32 16.68 -0.01
CA SER A 242 -3.65 17.72 -0.78
C SER A 242 -3.44 18.99 0.06
N PHE A 243 -2.34 19.68 -0.17
CA PHE A 243 -2.00 20.97 0.43
C PHE A 243 -1.47 21.89 -0.66
N TYR A 244 -1.95 23.12 -0.68
CA TYR A 244 -1.40 24.15 -1.55
C TYR A 244 -0.15 24.77 -0.93
N VAL A 245 0.95 24.80 -1.70
CA VAL A 245 2.24 25.35 -1.26
C VAL A 245 2.14 26.87 -1.03
N ASN A 246 1.38 27.59 -1.85
CA ASN A 246 1.15 29.03 -1.72
C ASN A 246 0.50 29.44 -0.37
N GLU A 247 -0.09 28.52 0.38
CA GLU A 247 -0.68 28.77 1.70
C GLU A 247 0.34 28.78 2.85
N GLY A 248 1.56 29.12 2.62
CA GLY A 248 2.61 29.29 3.63
C GLY A 248 3.90 28.52 3.38
N GLY A 249 4.15 28.16 2.11
CA GLY A 249 5.37 27.51 1.66
C GLY A 249 5.40 26.01 1.88
N LEU A 250 6.40 25.36 1.28
CA LEU A 250 6.63 23.91 1.39
C LEU A 250 6.90 23.45 2.81
N ASP A 251 7.60 24.23 3.63
CA ASP A 251 7.84 23.88 5.04
C ASP A 251 6.54 23.67 5.81
N LYS A 252 5.55 24.55 5.62
CA LYS A 252 4.25 24.43 6.27
C LYS A 252 3.44 23.25 5.71
N ALA A 253 3.51 23.02 4.39
CA ALA A 253 2.88 21.86 3.77
C ALA A 253 3.46 20.55 4.29
N PHE A 254 4.77 20.44 4.37
CA PHE A 254 5.47 19.29 4.95
C PHE A 254 5.17 19.08 6.44
N ALA A 255 5.09 20.16 7.23
CA ALA A 255 4.70 20.07 8.63
C ALA A 255 3.28 19.47 8.77
N ARG A 256 2.32 19.94 7.95
CA ARG A 256 0.95 19.39 7.91
C ARG A 256 0.93 17.91 7.53
N VAL A 257 1.75 17.47 6.56
CA VAL A 257 1.89 16.04 6.21
C VAL A 257 2.43 15.26 7.42
N SER A 258 3.46 15.77 8.09
CA SER A 258 4.04 15.13 9.28
C SER A 258 3.01 14.95 10.39
N ASP A 259 2.25 16.00 10.70
CA ASP A 259 1.22 15.96 11.73
C ASP A 259 0.11 14.96 11.37
N ASP A 260 -0.30 14.95 10.12
CA ASP A 260 -1.31 14.05 9.59
C ASP A 260 -0.88 12.58 9.69
N LEU A 261 0.37 12.28 9.33
CA LEU A 261 0.95 10.94 9.44
C LEU A 261 1.14 10.46 10.89
N ARG A 262 1.37 11.37 11.84
CA ARG A 262 1.56 11.05 13.26
C ARG A 262 0.26 10.79 14.01
N THR A 263 -0.88 11.20 13.47
CA THR A 263 -2.18 11.20 14.17
C THR A 263 -3.17 10.19 13.61
N GLN A 264 -2.71 9.31 12.72
CA GLN A 264 -3.55 8.29 12.11
C GLN A 264 -3.93 7.18 13.08
N TYR A 265 -5.19 6.75 12.99
CA TYR A 265 -5.65 5.48 13.53
C TYR A 265 -5.40 4.37 12.51
N LEU A 266 -5.01 3.20 12.97
CA LEU A 266 -4.98 1.98 12.17
C LEU A 266 -6.17 1.10 12.57
N LEU A 267 -7.03 0.81 11.59
CA LEU A 267 -8.10 -0.16 11.70
C LEU A 267 -7.76 -1.36 10.82
N GLY A 268 -7.64 -2.55 11.42
CA GLY A 268 -7.41 -3.78 10.69
C GLY A 268 -8.61 -4.71 10.81
N TYR A 269 -9.01 -5.34 9.72
CA TYR A 269 -10.06 -6.35 9.72
C TYR A 269 -9.75 -7.49 8.75
N TYR A 270 -10.33 -8.66 8.99
CA TYR A 270 -10.28 -9.80 8.09
C TYR A 270 -11.58 -9.84 7.29
N PRO A 271 -11.54 -9.75 5.94
CA PRO A 271 -12.74 -9.79 5.11
C PRO A 271 -13.55 -11.07 5.31
N HIS A 272 -14.87 -10.95 5.61
CA HIS A 272 -15.73 -12.10 5.87
C HIS A 272 -16.11 -12.88 4.60
N ASN A 273 -16.13 -12.23 3.43
CA ASN A 273 -16.46 -12.85 2.16
C ASN A 273 -15.46 -12.43 1.10
N GLN A 274 -14.57 -13.35 0.78
CA GLN A 274 -13.78 -13.25 -0.45
C GLN A 274 -14.70 -13.69 -1.61
N GLU A 275 -15.55 -12.78 -2.09
CA GLU A 275 -16.26 -13.03 -3.35
C GLU A 275 -15.21 -13.10 -4.46
N HIS A 276 -14.84 -14.32 -4.84
CA HIS A 276 -13.95 -14.59 -5.96
C HIS A 276 -14.54 -13.96 -7.22
N GLY A 277 -13.92 -12.88 -7.72
CA GLY A 277 -14.35 -12.22 -8.95
C GLY A 277 -14.46 -10.71 -8.91
N ARG A 278 -14.53 -10.06 -7.75
CA ARG A 278 -14.40 -8.60 -7.67
C ARG A 278 -12.95 -8.21 -7.54
N ALA A 279 -12.47 -7.43 -8.52
CA ALA A 279 -11.11 -6.91 -8.46
C ALA A 279 -10.96 -5.80 -7.40
N PHE A 280 -12.00 -4.98 -7.15
CA PHE A 280 -11.98 -3.83 -6.26
C PHE A 280 -13.04 -3.95 -5.15
N HIS A 281 -12.63 -3.77 -3.90
CA HIS A 281 -13.47 -3.76 -2.70
C HIS A 281 -13.51 -2.35 -2.11
N ARG A 282 -14.73 -1.82 -1.95
CA ARG A 282 -14.94 -0.50 -1.37
C ARG A 282 -14.94 -0.57 0.15
N VAL A 283 -14.16 0.30 0.78
CA VAL A 283 -14.11 0.44 2.23
C VAL A 283 -14.84 1.71 2.66
N GLN A 284 -15.57 1.64 3.76
CA GLN A 284 -16.21 2.78 4.40
C GLN A 284 -15.96 2.72 5.90
N VAL A 285 -15.51 3.85 6.47
CA VAL A 285 -15.33 4.03 7.91
C VAL A 285 -16.27 5.13 8.39
N THR A 286 -16.97 4.86 9.49
CA THR A 286 -17.89 5.81 10.11
C THR A 286 -17.69 5.87 11.63
N ILE A 287 -18.23 6.90 12.27
CA ILE A 287 -18.33 7.04 13.72
C ILE A 287 -19.82 7.12 14.09
N PRO A 288 -20.50 5.97 14.33
CA PRO A 288 -21.96 5.90 14.41
C PRO A 288 -22.58 6.72 15.57
N ARG A 289 -21.82 6.96 16.64
CA ARG A 289 -22.31 7.71 17.82
C ARG A 289 -22.24 9.22 17.65
N ALA A 290 -21.54 9.70 16.61
CA ALA A 290 -21.44 11.11 16.31
C ALA A 290 -22.54 11.55 15.32
N ALA A 291 -22.93 12.82 15.37
CA ALA A 291 -23.74 13.40 14.31
C ALA A 291 -22.98 13.28 12.97
N PRO A 292 -23.65 13.02 11.84
CA PRO A 292 -23.01 12.73 10.56
C PRO A 292 -21.96 13.77 10.11
N GLU A 293 -22.16 15.02 10.52
CA GLU A 293 -21.26 16.14 10.18
C GLU A 293 -20.31 16.54 11.30
N ALA A 294 -20.26 15.81 12.42
CA ALA A 294 -19.41 16.19 13.56
C ALA A 294 -17.93 16.05 13.23
N PHE A 295 -17.59 15.10 12.39
CA PHE A 295 -16.21 14.75 12.04
C PHE A 295 -16.04 14.60 10.51
N ASN A 296 -14.88 15.00 10.05
CA ASN A 296 -14.39 14.64 8.72
C ASN A 296 -13.48 13.42 8.87
N ILE A 297 -13.90 12.28 8.31
CA ILE A 297 -13.21 11.00 8.38
C ILE A 297 -12.58 10.72 7.02
N ARG A 298 -11.26 10.59 6.98
CA ARG A 298 -10.50 10.36 5.76
C ARG A 298 -9.77 9.01 5.83
N HIS A 299 -9.97 8.21 4.80
CA HIS A 299 -9.36 6.89 4.62
C HIS A 299 -9.34 6.52 3.13
N LYS A 300 -8.63 5.46 2.74
CA LYS A 300 -8.66 4.96 1.37
C LYS A 300 -10.09 4.56 0.95
N SER A 301 -10.45 4.81 -0.30
CA SER A 301 -11.78 4.46 -0.84
C SER A 301 -12.02 2.96 -0.95
N GLY A 302 -10.95 2.18 -1.04
CA GLY A 302 -10.99 0.72 -1.16
C GLY A 302 -9.61 0.14 -1.45
N TYR A 303 -9.60 -1.11 -1.90
CA TYR A 303 -8.39 -1.82 -2.26
C TYR A 303 -8.67 -2.86 -3.34
N TYR A 304 -7.62 -3.29 -4.02
CA TYR A 304 -7.71 -4.40 -4.97
C TYR A 304 -7.28 -5.70 -4.30
N MET A 305 -8.06 -6.75 -4.49
CA MET A 305 -7.67 -8.09 -4.12
C MET A 305 -7.01 -8.75 -5.33
N ASP A 306 -5.79 -9.22 -5.18
CA ASP A 306 -5.16 -10.00 -6.23
C ASP A 306 -5.93 -11.32 -6.39
N SER A 307 -6.39 -11.63 -7.59
CA SER A 307 -6.89 -12.96 -7.88
C SER A 307 -5.78 -13.97 -7.57
N PRO A 308 -6.07 -15.08 -6.84
CA PRO A 308 -5.07 -16.11 -6.64
C PRO A 308 -4.50 -16.50 -7.99
N ALA A 309 -3.17 -16.47 -8.12
CA ALA A 309 -2.49 -16.88 -9.34
C ALA A 309 -3.07 -18.24 -9.74
N LYS A 310 -3.65 -18.34 -10.94
CA LYS A 310 -4.07 -19.63 -11.50
C LYS A 310 -2.80 -20.48 -11.52
N GLY A 311 -2.73 -21.43 -10.60
CA GLY A 311 -1.65 -22.41 -10.60
C GLY A 311 -1.63 -23.11 -11.94
N ASN A 312 -0.52 -22.99 -12.63
CA ASN A 312 -0.19 -23.81 -13.78
C ASN A 312 0.10 -25.23 -13.34
#